data_db8f81d9995f8917a0d9b81583f4480d
#
_entry.id   db8f81d9995f8917a0d9b81583f4480d
#
_cell.length_a   1.000
_cell.length_b   1.000
_cell.length_c   1.000
_cell.angle_alpha   90.00
_cell.angle_beta   90.00
_cell.angle_gamma   90.00
#
_symmetry.space_group_name_H-M   'P 1'
#
loop_
_entity.id
_entity.type
_entity.pdbx_description
1 polymer ?
#
loop_
_entity_poly.entity_id
_entity_poly.type
_entity_poly.pdbx_seq_one_letter_code
_entity_poly.pdbx_strand_id
1 'polypeptide(L)'
;MHLRVETTAYDGGVNKLVFWSGAIFQAPYMALRQQSSNAPSGVYCTDVASGSPADQYELMASYWITHINGVVTPDLASFEQAVRQCPDRTYARVRIVSFDLEPAVLTVKTCYHYWPTSTLTKDASTESGWRSSNEN
;
A
#
# COMPACT_ATOMS: atom_id res chain seq x y z
N MET A 1 -6.80 -24.41 -19.80
CA MET A 1 -7.08 -24.10 -19.19
C MET A 1 -7.11 -23.06 -18.81
N HIS A 2 -7.38 -22.45 -18.62
CA HIS A 2 -7.40 -21.54 -18.17
C HIS A 2 -7.87 -21.26 -16.96
N LEU A 3 -7.96 -21.93 -16.31
CA LEU A 3 -8.10 -21.89 -15.06
C LEU A 3 -7.37 -20.94 -14.44
N ARG A 4 -6.29 -20.57 -14.93
CA ARG A 4 -5.53 -19.63 -14.41
C ARG A 4 -6.12 -18.37 -14.30
N VAL A 5 -6.95 -17.98 -15.14
CA VAL A 5 -7.60 -16.74 -15.10
C VAL A 5 -8.50 -16.70 -13.87
N GLU A 6 -9.11 -17.81 -13.56
CA GLU A 6 -9.91 -17.85 -12.40
C GLU A 6 -9.12 -17.68 -11.19
N THR A 7 -7.96 -18.28 -11.13
CA THR A 7 -7.11 -18.14 -9.99
C THR A 7 -6.75 -16.70 -9.78
N THR A 8 -6.50 -15.99 -10.86
CA THR A 8 -6.16 -14.59 -10.74
C THR A 8 -7.33 -13.81 -10.16
N ALA A 9 -8.52 -14.13 -10.56
CA ALA A 9 -9.67 -13.43 -10.05
C ALA A 9 -9.83 -13.76 -8.58
N TYR A 10 -9.46 -14.99 -8.19
CA TYR A 10 -9.55 -15.33 -6.87
C TYR A 10 -8.58 -14.65 -6.02
N ASP A 11 -7.45 -14.29 -6.46
CA ASP A 11 -6.47 -13.56 -5.68
C ASP A 11 -7.07 -12.24 -5.26
N GLY A 12 -8.35 -12.02 -5.46
CA GLY A 12 -9.00 -10.82 -5.01
C GLY A 12 -8.58 -9.61 -5.80
N GLY A 13 -8.03 -9.84 -6.96
CA GLY A 13 -7.51 -8.75 -7.75
C GLY A 13 -6.16 -8.25 -7.27
N VAL A 14 -5.51 -8.97 -6.36
CA VAL A 14 -4.21 -8.54 -5.89
C VAL A 14 -3.18 -8.91 -6.94
N ASN A 15 -2.80 -7.96 -7.76
CA ASN A 15 -1.81 -8.17 -8.79
C ASN A 15 -0.70 -7.12 -8.74
N LYS A 16 -0.72 -6.27 -7.72
CA LYS A 16 0.30 -5.25 -7.54
C LYS A 16 0.41 -4.90 -6.07
N LEU A 17 1.63 -4.80 -5.57
CA LEU A 17 1.90 -4.40 -4.20
C LEU A 17 2.90 -3.26 -4.23
N VAL A 18 2.73 -2.28 -3.35
CA VAL A 18 3.68 -1.19 -3.20
C VAL A 18 4.29 -1.30 -1.81
N PHE A 19 5.62 -1.23 -1.74
CA PHE A 19 6.35 -1.26 -0.49
C PHE A 19 6.87 0.14 -0.24
N TRP A 20 6.51 0.72 0.87
CA TRP A 20 6.96 2.07 1.22
C TRP A 20 7.16 2.16 2.72
N SER A 21 8.35 2.63 3.13
CA SER A 21 8.69 2.85 4.54
C SER A 21 8.49 1.61 5.40
N GLY A 22 8.65 0.45 4.80
CA GLY A 22 8.53 -0.82 5.53
C GLY A 22 7.13 -1.38 5.61
N ALA A 23 6.17 -0.73 4.98
CA ALA A 23 4.78 -1.23 4.95
C ALA A 23 4.43 -1.71 3.55
N ILE A 24 3.47 -2.60 3.47
CA ILE A 24 3.00 -3.16 2.21
C ILE A 24 1.57 -2.70 1.97
N PHE A 25 1.33 -2.16 0.78
CA PHE A 25 0.04 -1.59 0.41
C PHE A 25 -0.51 -2.26 -0.83
N GLN A 26 -1.82 -2.39 -0.89
CA GLN A 26 -2.48 -2.99 -2.04
C GLN A 26 -3.84 -2.33 -2.27
N ALA A 27 -4.42 -2.57 -3.43
CA ALA A 27 -5.79 -2.20 -3.66
C ALA A 27 -6.66 -3.10 -2.79
N PRO A 28 -7.75 -2.58 -2.22
CA PRO A 28 -8.58 -3.41 -1.34
C PRO A 28 -9.19 -4.58 -2.09
N TYR A 29 -9.34 -5.71 -1.40
CA TYR A 29 -10.03 -6.84 -1.96
C TYR A 29 -11.48 -6.46 -2.15
N MET A 30 -12.10 -7.07 -3.14
CA MET A 30 -13.51 -6.88 -3.33
C MET A 30 -14.29 -7.33 -2.10
N ALA A 31 -13.84 -8.40 -1.45
CA ALA A 31 -14.50 -8.88 -0.25
C ALA A 31 -14.46 -7.87 0.88
N LEU A 32 -13.36 -7.14 1.01
CA LEU A 32 -13.27 -6.11 2.03
C LEU A 32 -14.27 -4.99 1.75
N ARG A 33 -14.44 -4.64 0.49
CA ARG A 33 -15.37 -3.59 0.16
C ARG A 33 -16.80 -4.04 0.37
N GLN A 34 -17.07 -5.32 0.20
CA GLN A 34 -18.40 -5.84 0.40
C GLN A 34 -18.76 -5.97 1.87
N GLN A 35 -17.75 -6.12 2.72
CA GLN A 35 -18.01 -6.24 4.14
C GLN A 35 -18.45 -4.94 4.77
N SER A 36 -18.14 -3.83 4.14
CA SER A 36 -18.51 -2.55 4.69
C SER A 36 -18.95 -1.62 3.58
N SER A 37 -20.19 -1.20 3.63
CA SER A 37 -20.70 -0.26 2.65
C SER A 37 -20.05 1.10 2.83
N ASN A 38 -19.39 1.33 3.95
CA ASN A 38 -18.73 2.59 4.23
C ASN A 38 -17.23 2.51 4.10
N ALA A 39 -16.71 1.51 3.38
CA ALA A 39 -15.28 1.36 3.22
C ALA A 39 -14.70 2.62 2.60
N PRO A 40 -13.58 3.12 3.13
CA PRO A 40 -13.00 4.35 2.60
C PRO A 40 -12.42 4.14 1.20
N SER A 41 -12.30 5.23 0.48
CA SER A 41 -11.64 5.20 -0.80
C SER A 41 -10.16 5.40 -0.56
N GLY A 42 -9.35 4.43 -0.89
CA GLY A 42 -7.92 4.52 -0.65
C GLY A 42 -7.25 3.17 -0.81
N VAL A 43 -5.98 3.10 -0.41
CA VAL A 43 -5.24 1.86 -0.46
C VAL A 43 -5.20 1.23 0.93
N TYR A 44 -5.03 -0.07 0.96
CA TYR A 44 -5.10 -0.84 2.19
C TYR A 44 -3.69 -1.28 2.61
N CYS A 45 -3.36 -1.08 3.88
CA CYS A 45 -2.08 -1.51 4.41
C CYS A 45 -2.23 -2.95 4.88
N THR A 46 -1.48 -3.87 4.30
CA THR A 46 -1.61 -5.29 4.63
C THR A 46 -0.62 -5.75 5.67
N ASP A 47 0.53 -5.09 5.76
CA ASP A 47 1.56 -5.53 6.70
C ASP A 47 2.56 -4.42 6.94
N VAL A 48 3.22 -4.44 8.09
CA VAL A 48 4.22 -3.46 8.47
C VAL A 48 5.39 -4.21 9.08
N ALA A 49 6.60 -3.97 8.56
CA ALA A 49 7.78 -4.62 9.07
C ALA A 49 8.18 -4.04 10.41
N SER A 50 8.54 -4.89 11.35
CA SER A 50 8.95 -4.48 12.68
C SER A 50 10.20 -3.61 12.60
N GLY A 51 10.18 -2.49 13.30
CA GLY A 51 11.32 -1.58 13.33
C GLY A 51 11.41 -0.63 12.16
N SER A 52 10.51 -0.71 11.20
CA SER A 52 10.53 0.18 10.05
C SER A 52 10.00 1.57 10.42
N PRO A 53 10.20 2.58 9.56
CA PRO A 53 9.60 3.88 9.80
C PRO A 53 8.09 3.80 9.98
N ALA A 54 7.41 2.98 9.18
CA ALA A 54 5.97 2.82 9.32
C ALA A 54 5.62 2.34 10.73
N ASP A 55 6.36 1.34 11.22
CA ASP A 55 6.13 0.80 12.56
C ASP A 55 6.42 1.84 13.62
N GLN A 56 7.53 2.57 13.51
CA GLN A 56 7.92 3.55 14.48
C GLN A 56 6.93 4.70 14.60
N TYR A 57 6.28 5.04 13.52
CA TYR A 57 5.33 6.15 13.50
C TYR A 57 3.88 5.66 13.50
N GLU A 58 3.69 4.41 13.92
CA GLU A 58 2.37 3.86 14.25
C GLU A 58 1.43 3.60 13.07
N LEU A 59 1.99 3.43 11.90
CA LEU A 59 1.19 2.97 10.79
C LEU A 59 1.00 1.46 10.98
N MET A 60 -0.21 0.99 10.91
CA MET A 60 -0.52 -0.39 11.23
C MET A 60 -1.22 -1.10 10.08
N ALA A 61 -1.10 -2.41 10.07
CA ALA A 61 -1.86 -3.23 9.14
C ALA A 61 -3.36 -2.98 9.38
N SER A 62 -4.14 -3.09 8.36
CA SER A 62 -5.57 -2.86 8.30
C SER A 62 -5.97 -1.39 8.24
N TYR A 63 -5.01 -0.48 8.19
CA TYR A 63 -5.32 0.93 8.00
C TYR A 63 -5.52 1.20 6.51
N TRP A 64 -6.40 2.15 6.21
CA TRP A 64 -6.62 2.60 4.84
C TRP A 64 -5.93 3.94 4.69
N ILE A 65 -5.16 4.11 3.63
CA ILE A 65 -4.47 5.36 3.37
C ILE A 65 -5.29 6.16 2.38
N THR A 66 -5.75 7.33 2.79
CA THR A 66 -6.61 8.14 1.94
C THR A 66 -5.86 9.31 1.31
N HIS A 67 -4.80 9.80 1.97
CA HIS A 67 -4.02 10.93 1.46
C HIS A 67 -2.56 10.80 1.85
N ILE A 68 -1.67 11.27 0.99
CA ILE A 68 -0.24 11.40 1.28
C ILE A 68 0.12 12.85 1.01
N ASN A 69 0.58 13.57 2.04
CA ASN A 69 0.96 14.98 1.94
C ASN A 69 -0.14 15.83 1.30
N GLY A 70 -1.38 15.53 1.65
CA GLY A 70 -2.51 16.28 1.14
C GLY A 70 -3.01 15.83 -0.23
N VAL A 71 -2.33 14.88 -0.85
CA VAL A 71 -2.74 14.40 -2.17
C VAL A 71 -3.63 13.18 -1.99
N VAL A 72 -4.79 13.21 -2.60
CA VAL A 72 -5.76 12.12 -2.50
C VAL A 72 -5.19 10.87 -3.17
N THR A 73 -5.26 9.73 -2.50
CA THR A 73 -4.76 8.48 -3.04
C THR A 73 -5.90 7.45 -3.09
N PRO A 74 -6.85 7.62 -4.01
CA PRO A 74 -8.02 6.74 -4.07
C PRO A 74 -7.69 5.34 -4.59
N ASP A 75 -6.57 5.19 -5.27
CA ASP A 75 -6.17 3.89 -5.79
C ASP A 75 -4.66 3.71 -5.64
N LEU A 76 -4.20 2.52 -5.98
CA LEU A 76 -2.80 2.17 -5.77
C LEU A 76 -1.87 2.97 -6.67
N ALA A 77 -2.30 3.29 -7.89
CA ALA A 77 -1.47 4.06 -8.80
C ALA A 77 -1.22 5.47 -8.28
N SER A 78 -2.26 6.13 -7.77
CA SER A 78 -2.09 7.47 -7.21
C SER A 78 -1.27 7.44 -5.94
N PHE A 79 -1.42 6.38 -5.13
CA PHE A 79 -0.63 6.21 -3.92
C PHE A 79 0.84 6.05 -4.28
N GLU A 80 1.15 5.19 -5.23
CA GLU A 80 2.51 4.96 -5.66
C GLU A 80 3.16 6.25 -6.15
N GLN A 81 2.44 7.01 -6.94
CA GLN A 81 2.94 8.27 -7.46
C GLN A 81 3.19 9.26 -6.33
N ALA A 82 2.28 9.33 -5.38
CA ALA A 82 2.41 10.27 -4.27
C ALA A 82 3.61 9.93 -3.38
N VAL A 83 3.82 8.65 -3.05
CA VAL A 83 4.93 8.29 -2.18
C VAL A 83 6.27 8.41 -2.90
N ARG A 84 6.31 8.24 -4.21
CA ARG A 84 7.56 8.42 -4.94
C ARG A 84 8.00 9.87 -4.99
N GLN A 85 7.10 10.79 -4.70
CA GLN A 85 7.44 12.20 -4.64
C GLN A 85 7.86 12.63 -3.23
N CYS A 86 7.78 11.76 -2.25
CA CYS A 86 8.22 12.07 -0.90
C CYS A 86 9.74 11.97 -0.84
N PRO A 87 10.44 13.05 -0.47
CA PRO A 87 11.92 13.00 -0.41
C PRO A 87 12.38 12.09 0.71
N ASP A 88 13.66 11.70 0.63
CA ASP A 88 14.30 10.91 1.67
C ASP A 88 14.48 11.73 2.93
N ARG A 89 14.37 11.09 4.07
CA ARG A 89 14.63 11.72 5.38
C ARG A 89 13.74 12.92 5.64
N THR A 90 12.52 12.86 5.18
CA THR A 90 11.54 13.92 5.44
C THR A 90 10.30 13.29 6.02
N TYR A 91 9.46 14.11 6.63
CA TYR A 91 8.22 13.63 7.22
C TYR A 91 7.12 13.68 6.17
N ALA A 92 6.50 12.55 5.93
CA ALA A 92 5.34 12.46 5.05
C ALA A 92 4.10 12.43 5.93
N ARG A 93 3.13 13.26 5.60
CA ARG A 93 1.87 13.29 6.34
C ARG A 93 0.95 12.27 5.70
N VAL A 94 0.50 11.32 6.50
CA VAL A 94 -0.32 10.22 6.02
C VAL A 94 -1.69 10.29 6.68
N ARG A 95 -2.72 10.51 5.89
CA ARG A 95 -4.07 10.51 6.41
C ARG A 95 -4.62 9.11 6.28
N ILE A 96 -5.10 8.55 7.37
CA ILE A 96 -5.55 7.17 7.41
C ILE A 96 -6.97 7.08 7.97
N VAL A 97 -7.58 5.92 7.71
CA VAL A 97 -8.81 5.53 8.39
C VAL A 97 -8.53 4.17 9.00
N SER A 98 -8.76 4.04 10.29
CA SER A 98 -8.42 2.81 10.99
C SER A 98 -9.45 1.72 10.72
N PHE A 99 -9.18 0.54 11.27
CA PHE A 99 -10.10 -0.58 11.11
C PHE A 99 -11.49 -0.22 11.66
N ASP A 100 -11.56 0.62 12.68
CA ASP A 100 -12.83 1.04 13.27
C ASP A 100 -13.43 2.23 12.52
N LEU A 101 -12.91 2.55 11.37
CA LEU A 101 -13.35 3.66 10.53
C LEU A 101 -13.15 5.01 11.20
N GLU A 102 -12.11 5.12 12.04
CA GLU A 102 -11.76 6.38 12.69
C GLU A 102 -10.66 7.07 11.89
N PRO A 103 -10.87 8.29 11.46
CA PRO A 103 -9.83 8.99 10.70
C PRO A 103 -8.74 9.52 11.62
N ALA A 104 -7.53 9.55 11.11
CA ALA A 104 -6.39 10.09 11.85
C ALA A 104 -5.33 10.55 10.88
N VAL A 105 -4.36 11.31 11.37
CA VAL A 105 -3.23 11.76 10.56
C VAL A 105 -1.96 11.30 11.28
N LEU A 106 -1.12 10.61 10.54
CA LEU A 106 0.17 10.17 11.06
C LEU A 106 1.27 10.89 10.29
N THR A 107 2.44 10.97 10.89
CA THR A 107 3.60 11.53 10.22
C THR A 107 4.67 10.46 10.22
N VAL A 108 5.15 10.08 9.03
CA VAL A 108 6.13 9.02 8.88
C VAL A 108 7.39 9.62 8.30
N LYS A 109 8.52 9.47 8.99
CA LYS A 109 9.78 9.97 8.46
C LYS A 109 10.39 8.91 7.57
N THR A 110 10.67 9.28 6.34
CA THR A 110 11.20 8.34 5.35
C THR A 110 12.67 8.03 5.62
N CYS A 111 13.11 6.86 5.20
CA CYS A 111 14.50 6.46 5.28
C CYS A 111 14.74 5.46 4.16
N TYR A 112 14.96 5.97 2.96
CA TYR A 112 15.02 5.11 1.77
C TYR A 112 16.30 4.29 1.67
N HIS A 113 17.31 4.67 2.44
CA HIS A 113 18.55 3.89 2.43
C HIS A 113 18.30 2.47 2.94
N TYR A 114 17.50 2.33 3.99
CA TYR A 114 17.17 1.01 4.54
C TYR A 114 15.78 0.52 4.15
N TRP A 115 14.89 1.41 3.79
CA TRP A 115 13.52 1.06 3.50
C TRP A 115 13.07 1.72 2.19
N PRO A 116 13.63 1.26 1.05
CA PRO A 116 13.32 1.91 -0.23
C PRO A 116 11.91 1.61 -0.69
N THR A 117 11.40 2.48 -1.55
CA THR A 117 10.10 2.25 -2.17
C THR A 117 10.29 1.24 -3.29
N SER A 118 9.43 0.26 -3.35
CA SER A 118 9.45 -0.70 -4.45
C SER A 118 8.05 -1.14 -4.79
N THR A 119 7.90 -1.69 -5.97
CA THR A 119 6.62 -2.15 -6.46
C THR A 119 6.79 -3.57 -6.99
N LEU A 120 5.87 -4.46 -6.59
CA LEU A 120 5.81 -5.79 -7.15
C LEU A 120 4.56 -5.87 -8.00
N THR A 121 4.71 -6.25 -9.25
CA THR A 121 3.58 -6.41 -10.17
C THR A 121 3.54 -7.86 -10.61
N LYS A 122 2.35 -8.45 -10.61
CA LYS A 122 2.20 -9.83 -11.02
C LYS A 122 2.53 -9.93 -12.49
N ASP A 123 3.41 -10.86 -12.85
CA ASP A 123 3.86 -11.00 -14.22
C ASP A 123 4.16 -12.47 -14.48
N ALA A 124 3.33 -13.09 -15.28
CA ALA A 124 3.45 -14.53 -15.55
C ALA A 124 4.69 -14.89 -16.35
N SER A 125 5.34 -13.89 -16.95
CA SER A 125 6.55 -14.18 -17.73
C SER A 125 7.78 -14.37 -16.85
N THR A 126 7.70 -14.11 -15.55
CA THR A 126 8.84 -14.30 -14.66
C THR A 126 8.67 -15.62 -13.91
N GLU A 127 9.77 -16.15 -13.40
CA GLU A 127 9.72 -17.40 -12.68
C GLU A 127 8.91 -17.30 -11.42
N SER A 128 9.03 -16.22 -10.70
CA SER A 128 8.30 -16.05 -9.45
C SER A 128 6.87 -15.61 -9.66
N GLY A 129 6.53 -15.18 -10.86
CA GLY A 129 5.22 -14.61 -11.11
C GLY A 129 5.09 -13.16 -10.74
N TRP A 130 6.19 -12.53 -10.29
CA TRP A 130 6.18 -11.12 -9.88
C TRP A 130 7.35 -10.37 -10.48
N ARG A 131 7.11 -9.12 -10.82
CA ARG A 131 8.14 -8.22 -11.32
C ARG A 131 8.37 -7.14 -10.29
N SER A 132 9.62 -6.92 -9.93
CA SER A 132 9.98 -5.92 -8.92
C SER A 132 10.52 -4.67 -9.57
N SER A 133 10.20 -3.53 -8.99
CA SER A 133 10.71 -2.25 -9.44
C SER A 133 11.05 -1.42 -8.21
N ASN A 134 12.33 -1.05 -8.07
CA ASN A 134 12.79 -0.23 -6.96
C ASN A 134 13.09 1.15 -7.48
N GLU A 135 12.59 2.16 -6.75
CA GLU A 135 12.84 3.52 -7.15
C GLU A 135 13.09 4.34 -5.96
N ASN A 136 13.97 5.12 -5.93
CA ASN A 136 14.53 5.91 -4.87
C ASN A 136 15.58 5.12 -4.23
#